data_d04cb12af5b7292241946fb8b11db6ba
#
_entry.id   d04cb12af5b7292241946fb8b11db6ba
#
_cell.length_a   1.000
_cell.length_b   1.000
_cell.length_c   1.000
_cell.angle_alpha   90.00
_cell.angle_beta   90.00
_cell.angle_gamma   90.00
#
_symmetry.space_group_name_H-M   'P 1'
#
loop_
_entity.id
_entity.type
_entity.pdbx_description
1 polymer ?
#
loop_
_entity_poly.entity_id
_entity_poly.type
_entity_poly.pdbx_seq_one_letter_code
_entity_poly.pdbx_strand_id
1 'polypeptide(L)'
;PGGKSINAALKMSEQGDCGRVIARDLSDYKVALIDENIKRLNITNIQTQVYDALDCDESLINKADIVIADLPCSGLGIIGRKPDIKYNASPEKLQSLVDLQRDILKVVSRYVKSGGVLMYSTCTINRAENEDNADWICKELGFTKDGEYHQLLPANNSGMDGFFVARLIKN
;
A
#
# COMPACT_ATOMS: atom_id res chain seq x y z
N PRO A 1 -2.41 -7.06 11.16
CA PRO A 1 -1.63 -6.71 9.97
C PRO A 1 -1.74 -7.78 8.88
N GLY A 2 -1.28 -7.47 7.64
CA GLY A 2 -1.21 -8.43 6.54
C GLY A 2 -2.50 -8.67 5.77
N GLY A 3 -3.61 -8.00 6.08
CA GLY A 3 -4.91 -8.30 5.46
C GLY A 3 -4.91 -8.20 3.94
N LYS A 4 -4.25 -7.19 3.35
CA LYS A 4 -4.16 -7.04 1.90
C LYS A 4 -3.33 -8.17 1.25
N SER A 5 -2.18 -8.50 1.83
CA SER A 5 -1.29 -9.56 1.34
C SER A 5 -1.92 -10.95 1.47
N ILE A 6 -2.57 -11.22 2.60
CA ILE A 6 -3.30 -12.48 2.85
C ILE A 6 -4.46 -12.63 1.87
N ASN A 7 -5.26 -11.57 1.66
CA ASN A 7 -6.36 -11.60 0.72
C ASN A 7 -5.89 -11.82 -0.72
N ALA A 8 -4.78 -11.18 -1.12
CA ALA A 8 -4.16 -11.41 -2.43
C ALA A 8 -3.75 -12.88 -2.60
N ALA A 9 -3.06 -13.47 -1.61
CA ALA A 9 -2.63 -14.87 -1.66
C ALA A 9 -3.81 -15.85 -1.75
N LEU A 10 -4.88 -15.61 -0.98
CA LEU A 10 -6.10 -16.42 -1.04
C LEU A 10 -6.78 -16.33 -2.41
N LYS A 11 -6.93 -15.12 -2.96
CA LYS A 11 -7.52 -14.91 -4.29
C LYS A 11 -6.73 -15.59 -5.40
N MET A 12 -5.41 -15.53 -5.36
CA MET A 12 -4.55 -16.26 -6.31
C MET A 12 -4.79 -17.76 -6.22
N SER A 13 -4.83 -18.34 -5.01
CA SER A 13 -5.12 -19.76 -4.79
C SER A 13 -6.50 -20.14 -5.29
N GLU A 14 -7.55 -19.35 -5.04
CA GLU A 14 -8.91 -19.59 -5.53
C GLU A 14 -8.98 -19.62 -7.06
N GLN A 15 -8.14 -18.85 -7.74
CA GLN A 15 -8.07 -18.79 -9.21
C GLN A 15 -7.14 -19.83 -9.83
N GLY A 16 -6.50 -20.67 -9.01
CA GLY A 16 -5.52 -21.68 -9.47
C GLY A 16 -4.21 -21.07 -9.95
N ASP A 17 -3.91 -19.82 -9.55
CA ASP A 17 -2.65 -19.16 -9.87
C ASP A 17 -1.52 -19.73 -9.01
N CYS A 18 -0.41 -20.13 -9.66
CA CYS A 18 0.80 -20.65 -9.00
C CYS A 18 1.76 -19.52 -8.55
N GLY A 19 1.34 -18.27 -8.64
CA GLY A 19 2.12 -17.13 -8.18
C GLY A 19 2.31 -17.10 -6.65
N ARG A 20 3.21 -16.23 -6.19
CA ARG A 20 3.51 -16.07 -4.78
C ARG A 20 3.40 -14.59 -4.35
N VAL A 21 3.08 -14.38 -3.09
CA VAL A 21 3.07 -13.06 -2.45
C VAL A 21 4.28 -12.92 -1.54
N ILE A 22 4.95 -11.77 -1.59
CA ILE A 22 5.97 -11.36 -0.62
C ILE A 22 5.35 -10.21 0.20
N ALA A 23 5.10 -10.45 1.48
CA ALA A 23 4.57 -9.46 2.41
C ALA A 23 5.71 -8.87 3.24
N ARG A 24 5.87 -7.55 3.21
CA ARG A 24 6.93 -6.82 3.90
C ARG A 24 6.36 -5.81 4.88
N ASP A 25 6.95 -5.70 6.06
CA ASP A 25 6.72 -4.63 7.02
C ASP A 25 8.06 -4.31 7.72
N LEU A 26 8.25 -3.07 8.12
CA LEU A 26 9.44 -2.63 8.86
C LEU A 26 9.49 -3.25 10.28
N SER A 27 8.33 -3.55 10.86
CA SER A 27 8.19 -4.06 12.22
C SER A 27 8.23 -5.59 12.25
N ASP A 28 9.23 -6.15 12.93
CA ASP A 28 9.35 -7.59 13.23
C ASP A 28 8.12 -8.12 13.97
N TYR A 29 7.58 -7.35 14.92
CA TYR A 29 6.34 -7.70 15.63
C TYR A 29 5.15 -7.85 14.69
N LYS A 30 4.98 -6.92 13.73
CA LYS A 30 3.89 -7.02 12.75
C LYS A 30 4.10 -8.20 11.80
N VAL A 31 5.33 -8.45 11.37
CA VAL A 31 5.67 -9.60 10.54
C VAL A 31 5.32 -10.90 11.26
N ALA A 32 5.66 -11.04 12.55
CA ALA A 32 5.29 -12.20 13.35
C ALA A 32 3.75 -12.41 13.41
N LEU A 33 2.98 -11.34 13.58
CA LEU A 33 1.51 -11.41 13.54
C LEU A 33 0.96 -11.83 12.17
N ILE A 34 1.61 -11.43 11.08
CA ILE A 34 1.25 -11.88 9.73
C ILE A 34 1.51 -13.38 9.60
N ASP A 35 2.67 -13.86 10.07
CA ASP A 35 3.02 -15.28 10.06
C ASP A 35 2.05 -16.14 10.85
N GLU A 36 1.61 -15.69 12.02
CA GLU A 36 0.58 -16.37 12.81
C GLU A 36 -0.73 -16.50 12.02
N ASN A 37 -1.15 -15.44 11.33
CA ASN A 37 -2.36 -15.47 10.49
C ASN A 37 -2.20 -16.40 9.28
N ILE A 38 -1.04 -16.39 8.62
CA ILE A 38 -0.72 -17.29 7.50
C ILE A 38 -0.83 -18.75 7.95
N LYS A 39 -0.21 -19.09 9.09
CA LYS A 39 -0.27 -20.43 9.68
C LYS A 39 -1.70 -20.83 10.05
N ARG A 40 -2.44 -19.94 10.72
CA ARG A 40 -3.83 -20.18 11.12
C ARG A 40 -4.77 -20.42 9.93
N LEU A 41 -4.53 -19.75 8.80
CA LEU A 41 -5.31 -19.88 7.57
C LEU A 41 -4.76 -20.94 6.60
N ASN A 42 -3.66 -21.60 6.95
CA ASN A 42 -2.99 -22.62 6.15
C ASN A 42 -2.67 -22.16 4.71
N ILE A 43 -2.16 -20.92 4.57
CA ILE A 43 -1.80 -20.34 3.29
C ILE A 43 -0.34 -20.69 2.96
N THR A 44 -0.08 -21.19 1.76
CA THR A 44 1.26 -21.71 1.37
C THR A 44 1.98 -20.85 0.32
N ASN A 45 1.27 -19.95 -0.35
CA ASN A 45 1.79 -19.13 -1.45
C ASN A 45 2.18 -17.71 -1.03
N ILE A 46 2.40 -17.48 0.25
CA ILE A 46 2.83 -16.20 0.81
C ILE A 46 4.04 -16.40 1.73
N GLN A 47 5.00 -15.48 1.66
CA GLN A 47 6.12 -15.39 2.59
C GLN A 47 6.22 -13.97 3.14
N THR A 48 6.74 -13.84 4.35
CA THR A 48 6.92 -12.56 5.04
C THR A 48 8.39 -12.19 5.13
N GLN A 49 8.68 -10.90 5.21
CA GLN A 49 10.03 -10.37 5.41
C GLN A 49 9.96 -9.10 6.26
N VAL A 50 10.84 -8.98 7.26
CA VAL A 50 11.14 -7.69 7.89
C VAL A 50 12.01 -6.91 6.92
N TYR A 51 11.50 -5.78 6.40
CA TYR A 51 12.20 -5.04 5.36
C TYR A 51 11.80 -3.57 5.35
N ASP A 52 12.78 -2.67 5.24
CA ASP A 52 12.52 -1.24 5.06
C ASP A 52 12.19 -0.95 3.59
N ALA A 53 11.04 -0.33 3.34
CA ALA A 53 10.61 0.02 1.99
C ALA A 53 11.46 1.14 1.35
N LEU A 54 12.30 1.82 2.12
CA LEU A 54 13.31 2.77 1.62
C LEU A 54 14.55 2.06 1.07
N ASP A 55 14.79 0.82 1.47
CA ASP A 55 15.89 0.03 0.95
C ASP A 55 15.49 -0.68 -0.36
N CYS A 56 16.37 -0.63 -1.36
CA CYS A 56 16.10 -1.28 -2.63
C CYS A 56 16.57 -2.73 -2.63
N ASP A 57 15.65 -3.66 -2.82
CA ASP A 57 15.98 -5.05 -3.11
C ASP A 57 16.22 -5.24 -4.62
N GLU A 58 17.46 -5.20 -5.02
CA GLU A 58 17.83 -5.32 -6.44
C GLU A 58 17.37 -6.63 -7.07
N SER A 59 17.18 -7.68 -6.27
CA SER A 59 16.71 -8.97 -6.75
C SER A 59 15.27 -8.94 -7.27
N LEU A 60 14.47 -7.95 -6.88
CA LEU A 60 13.07 -7.80 -7.27
C LEU A 60 12.83 -6.76 -8.38
N ILE A 61 13.85 -6.03 -8.82
CA ILE A 61 13.70 -5.01 -9.86
C ILE A 61 13.08 -5.63 -11.12
N ASN A 62 11.97 -5.02 -11.61
CA ASN A 62 11.20 -5.44 -12.79
C ASN A 62 10.69 -6.90 -12.73
N LYS A 63 10.38 -7.43 -11.55
CA LYS A 63 9.91 -8.81 -11.40
C LYS A 63 8.49 -8.96 -10.89
N ALA A 64 7.95 -7.96 -10.22
CA ALA A 64 6.62 -8.03 -9.67
C ALA A 64 5.55 -7.75 -10.75
N ASP A 65 4.57 -8.62 -10.88
CA ASP A 65 3.37 -8.38 -11.67
C ASP A 65 2.51 -7.30 -11.04
N ILE A 66 2.39 -7.33 -9.72
CA ILE A 66 1.63 -6.38 -8.92
C ILE A 66 2.45 -5.99 -7.70
N VAL A 67 2.55 -4.69 -7.43
CA VAL A 67 3.05 -4.15 -6.17
C VAL A 67 1.89 -3.46 -5.45
N ILE A 68 1.63 -3.82 -4.21
CA ILE A 68 0.65 -3.15 -3.34
C ILE A 68 1.42 -2.25 -2.37
N ALA A 69 1.37 -0.95 -2.61
CA ALA A 69 1.97 0.10 -1.78
C ALA A 69 0.92 0.70 -0.84
N ASP A 70 0.78 0.09 0.35
CA ASP A 70 -0.07 0.56 1.44
C ASP A 70 0.80 1.36 2.41
N LEU A 71 0.92 2.65 2.16
CA LEU A 71 1.97 3.48 2.75
C LEU A 71 1.57 4.12 4.08
N PRO A 72 2.54 4.43 4.95
CA PRO A 72 2.29 5.26 6.12
C PRO A 72 1.68 6.60 5.68
N CYS A 73 0.61 7.01 6.32
CA CYS A 73 -0.13 8.21 5.99
C CYS A 73 -0.67 8.90 7.24
N SER A 74 -1.22 10.09 7.10
CA SER A 74 -1.77 10.86 8.22
C SER A 74 -2.93 10.18 8.94
N GLY A 75 -3.60 9.22 8.29
CA GLY A 75 -4.72 8.49 8.88
C GLY A 75 -5.98 9.33 9.06
N LEU A 76 -6.10 10.48 8.42
CA LEU A 76 -7.26 11.37 8.56
C LEU A 76 -8.59 10.70 8.17
N GLY A 77 -8.55 9.61 7.40
CA GLY A 77 -9.73 8.82 7.06
C GLY A 77 -10.25 7.93 8.20
N ILE A 78 -9.42 7.67 9.23
CA ILE A 78 -9.77 6.79 10.35
C ILE A 78 -9.91 7.53 11.69
N ILE A 79 -10.10 8.86 11.66
CA ILE A 79 -10.28 9.70 12.85
C ILE A 79 -11.38 9.18 13.77
N GLY A 80 -12.44 8.60 13.22
CA GLY A 80 -13.54 8.01 13.99
C GLY A 80 -13.08 6.91 14.94
N ARG A 81 -12.04 6.15 14.57
CA ARG A 81 -11.45 5.09 15.40
C ARG A 81 -10.25 5.55 16.22
N LYS A 82 -9.54 6.58 15.74
CA LYS A 82 -8.32 7.14 16.35
C LYS A 82 -8.42 8.66 16.44
N PRO A 83 -9.21 9.20 17.39
CA PRO A 83 -9.47 10.63 17.48
C PRO A 83 -8.24 11.49 17.81
N ASP A 84 -7.19 10.89 18.36
CA ASP A 84 -5.89 11.52 18.62
C ASP A 84 -5.15 11.99 17.36
N ILE A 85 -5.45 11.41 16.19
CA ILE A 85 -4.88 11.82 14.91
C ILE A 85 -5.07 13.31 14.64
N LYS A 86 -6.25 13.87 14.96
CA LYS A 86 -6.55 15.28 14.74
C LYS A 86 -5.62 16.26 15.49
N TYR A 87 -5.05 15.84 16.62
CA TYR A 87 -4.12 16.65 17.40
C TYR A 87 -2.67 16.55 16.89
N ASN A 88 -2.37 15.57 16.06
CA ASN A 88 -1.05 15.31 15.52
C ASN A 88 -0.87 15.76 14.07
N ALA A 89 -1.93 16.19 13.39
CA ALA A 89 -1.91 16.63 11.99
C ALA A 89 -1.53 18.12 11.89
N SER A 90 -0.22 18.45 11.91
CA SER A 90 0.26 19.77 11.51
C SER A 90 0.63 19.80 10.02
N PRO A 91 0.62 20.98 9.36
CA PRO A 91 1.03 21.10 7.96
C PRO A 91 2.41 20.51 7.67
N GLU A 92 3.38 20.74 8.59
CA GLU A 92 4.75 20.23 8.45
C GLU A 92 4.81 18.71 8.53
N LYS A 93 4.03 18.10 9.43
CA LYS A 93 3.93 16.64 9.54
C LYS A 93 3.24 16.01 8.31
N LEU A 94 2.20 16.67 7.79
CA LEU A 94 1.54 16.21 6.57
C LEU A 94 2.50 16.25 5.38
N GLN A 95 3.30 17.33 5.25
CA GLN A 95 4.30 17.43 4.19
C GLN A 95 5.38 16.36 4.33
N SER A 96 5.91 16.14 5.54
CA SER A 96 6.92 15.08 5.75
C SER A 96 6.40 13.68 5.44
N LEU A 97 5.10 13.41 5.61
CA LEU A 97 4.50 12.14 5.18
C LEU A 97 4.44 12.03 3.66
N VAL A 98 4.07 13.09 2.95
CA VAL A 98 4.10 13.13 1.48
C VAL A 98 5.51 12.84 0.97
N ASP A 99 6.53 13.47 1.56
CA ASP A 99 7.94 13.27 1.16
C ASP A 99 8.37 11.83 1.40
N LEU A 100 8.09 11.26 2.57
CA LEU A 100 8.36 9.86 2.90
C LEU A 100 7.65 8.90 1.93
N GLN A 101 6.38 9.15 1.63
CA GLN A 101 5.62 8.34 0.67
C GLN A 101 6.28 8.35 -0.70
N ARG A 102 6.71 9.51 -1.18
CA ARG A 102 7.41 9.63 -2.47
C ARG A 102 8.76 8.92 -2.48
N ASP A 103 9.51 8.97 -1.39
CA ASP A 103 10.77 8.25 -1.29
C ASP A 103 10.56 6.73 -1.32
N ILE A 104 9.58 6.21 -0.60
CA ILE A 104 9.18 4.79 -0.71
C ILE A 104 8.73 4.45 -2.13
N LEU A 105 7.89 5.28 -2.75
CA LEU A 105 7.37 5.05 -4.10
C LEU A 105 8.47 5.01 -5.16
N LYS A 106 9.52 5.84 -5.06
CA LYS A 106 10.71 5.77 -5.93
C LYS A 106 11.39 4.40 -5.89
N VAL A 107 11.38 3.75 -4.74
CA VAL A 107 11.98 2.42 -4.56
C VAL A 107 11.03 1.34 -5.08
N VAL A 108 9.81 1.26 -4.52
CA VAL A 108 8.91 0.12 -4.78
C VAL A 108 8.36 0.09 -6.20
N SER A 109 8.26 1.23 -6.88
CA SER A 109 7.87 1.31 -8.29
C SER A 109 8.86 0.59 -9.22
N ARG A 110 10.12 0.49 -8.84
CA ARG A 110 11.16 -0.23 -9.60
C ARG A 110 10.91 -1.74 -9.63
N TYR A 111 10.21 -2.28 -8.65
CA TYR A 111 9.89 -3.72 -8.60
C TYR A 111 8.85 -4.12 -9.64
N VAL A 112 7.95 -3.20 -9.99
CA VAL A 112 6.89 -3.46 -10.98
C VAL A 112 7.54 -3.69 -12.35
N LYS A 113 7.19 -4.78 -13.04
CA LYS A 113 7.61 -5.04 -14.42
C LYS A 113 6.86 -4.12 -15.41
N SER A 114 7.39 -3.92 -16.63
CA SER A 114 6.66 -3.21 -17.69
C SER A 114 5.31 -3.90 -17.96
N GLY A 115 4.23 -3.13 -18.06
CA GLY A 115 2.85 -3.62 -18.11
C GLY A 115 2.30 -4.15 -16.78
N GLY A 116 3.10 -4.19 -15.73
CA GLY A 116 2.65 -4.58 -14.38
C GLY A 116 1.91 -3.43 -13.66
N VAL A 117 1.34 -3.75 -12.50
CA VAL A 117 0.43 -2.87 -11.76
C VAL A 117 1.05 -2.39 -10.45
N LEU A 118 0.96 -1.11 -10.19
CA LEU A 118 1.14 -0.52 -8.87
C LEU A 118 -0.23 -0.16 -8.29
N MET A 119 -0.59 -0.81 -7.17
CA MET A 119 -1.76 -0.46 -6.37
C MET A 119 -1.30 0.46 -5.23
N TYR A 120 -1.55 1.75 -5.37
CA TYR A 120 -1.25 2.74 -4.34
C TYR A 120 -2.47 2.93 -3.43
N SER A 121 -2.29 2.87 -2.11
CA SER A 121 -3.39 3.05 -1.17
C SER A 121 -2.97 3.75 0.13
N THR A 122 -3.92 4.49 0.72
CA THR A 122 -3.79 5.16 2.01
C THR A 122 -5.09 5.09 2.80
N CYS A 123 -5.01 5.24 4.12
CA CYS A 123 -6.19 5.41 4.99
C CYS A 123 -6.43 6.89 5.36
N THR A 124 -6.12 7.82 4.46
CA THR A 124 -6.35 9.25 4.64
C THR A 124 -7.33 9.81 3.62
N ILE A 125 -7.83 11.02 3.90
CA ILE A 125 -8.64 11.83 2.97
C ILE A 125 -7.88 13.07 2.48
N ASN A 126 -6.59 13.15 2.78
CA ASN A 126 -5.74 14.27 2.38
C ASN A 126 -5.33 14.12 0.92
N ARG A 127 -5.75 15.06 0.09
CA ARG A 127 -5.48 15.08 -1.34
C ARG A 127 -3.99 15.02 -1.68
N ALA A 128 -3.15 15.73 -0.91
CA ALA A 128 -1.71 15.75 -1.14
C ALA A 128 -1.06 14.35 -1.00
N GLU A 129 -1.62 13.52 -0.09
CA GLU A 129 -1.20 12.13 0.10
C GLU A 129 -1.91 11.15 -0.86
N ASN A 130 -2.97 11.57 -1.54
CA ASN A 130 -3.83 10.73 -2.38
C ASN A 130 -3.65 11.06 -3.87
N GLU A 131 -4.53 11.87 -4.44
CA GLU A 131 -4.57 12.18 -5.87
C GLU A 131 -3.28 12.83 -6.35
N ASP A 132 -2.74 13.79 -5.58
CA ASP A 132 -1.54 14.52 -5.98
C ASP A 132 -0.30 13.60 -6.00
N ASN A 133 -0.23 12.61 -5.10
CA ASN A 133 0.81 11.57 -5.15
C ASN A 133 0.57 10.58 -6.30
N ALA A 134 -0.66 10.17 -6.56
CA ALA A 134 -0.97 9.28 -7.69
C ALA A 134 -0.64 9.95 -9.04
N ASP A 135 -0.97 11.23 -9.20
CA ASP A 135 -0.60 12.01 -10.38
C ASP A 135 0.92 12.18 -10.50
N TRP A 136 1.61 12.40 -9.36
CA TRP A 136 3.06 12.46 -9.32
C TRP A 136 3.72 11.14 -9.74
N ILE A 137 3.19 9.97 -9.32
CA ILE A 137 3.66 8.65 -9.76
C ILE A 137 3.56 8.53 -11.29
N CYS A 138 2.44 8.95 -11.86
CA CYS A 138 2.25 8.92 -13.32
C CYS A 138 3.28 9.79 -14.03
N LYS A 139 3.50 10.99 -13.54
CA LYS A 139 4.37 11.98 -14.18
C LYS A 139 5.86 11.65 -14.04
N GLU A 140 6.30 11.26 -12.83
CA GLU A 140 7.72 11.17 -12.49
C GLU A 140 8.26 9.74 -12.54
N LEU A 141 7.42 8.71 -12.37
CA LEU A 141 7.85 7.31 -12.26
C LEU A 141 7.47 6.45 -13.47
N GLY A 142 6.85 7.04 -14.51
CA GLY A 142 6.56 6.36 -15.77
C GLY A 142 5.38 5.39 -15.66
N PHE A 143 4.33 5.77 -14.94
CA PHE A 143 3.08 5.01 -14.86
C PHE A 143 1.95 5.74 -15.58
N THR A 144 0.94 4.98 -15.98
CA THR A 144 -0.31 5.47 -16.53
C THR A 144 -1.47 5.08 -15.62
N LYS A 145 -2.37 6.03 -15.36
CA LYS A 145 -3.59 5.81 -14.60
C LYS A 145 -4.46 4.77 -15.32
N ASP A 146 -4.95 3.78 -14.57
CA ASP A 146 -5.86 2.75 -15.06
C ASP A 146 -7.19 2.80 -14.32
N GLY A 147 -8.19 3.36 -14.98
CA GLY A 147 -9.48 3.67 -14.40
C GLY A 147 -9.48 4.95 -13.55
N GLU A 148 -10.56 5.16 -12.78
CA GLU A 148 -10.67 6.30 -11.88
C GLU A 148 -10.00 6.02 -10.52
N TYR A 149 -9.54 7.07 -9.84
CA TYR A 149 -9.13 6.98 -8.44
C TYR A 149 -10.36 6.76 -7.56
N HIS A 150 -10.24 5.88 -6.58
CA HIS A 150 -11.33 5.58 -5.65
C HIS A 150 -11.05 6.19 -4.29
N GLN A 151 -11.82 7.22 -3.94
CA GLN A 151 -11.80 7.82 -2.60
C GLN A 151 -13.08 7.45 -1.87
N LEU A 152 -12.95 6.71 -0.78
CA LEU A 152 -14.02 6.53 0.19
C LEU A 152 -13.90 7.61 1.25
N LEU A 153 -15.00 8.28 1.56
CA LEU A 153 -15.06 9.27 2.64
C LEU A 153 -15.64 8.64 3.91
N PRO A 154 -15.17 9.03 5.08
CA PRO A 154 -15.77 8.59 6.34
C PRO A 154 -17.26 8.96 6.36
N ALA A 155 -18.13 8.02 6.68
CA ALA A 155 -19.56 8.27 6.75
C ALA A 155 -20.06 8.15 8.20
N ASN A 156 -20.68 9.21 8.72
CA ASN A 156 -21.10 9.34 10.11
C ASN A 156 -22.08 8.25 10.58
N ASN A 157 -22.84 7.64 9.67
CA ASN A 157 -23.88 6.67 10.01
C ASN A 157 -23.58 5.22 9.64
N SER A 158 -22.49 4.95 8.92
CA SER A 158 -22.13 3.60 8.45
C SER A 158 -20.91 3.01 9.15
N GLY A 159 -20.22 3.78 9.98
CA GLY A 159 -18.93 3.36 10.58
C GLY A 159 -17.82 3.10 9.56
N MET A 160 -18.00 3.55 8.32
CA MET A 160 -16.99 3.40 7.26
C MET A 160 -15.83 4.35 7.48
N ASP A 161 -14.63 3.82 7.35
CA ASP A 161 -13.39 4.60 7.32
C ASP A 161 -13.17 5.24 5.95
N GLY A 162 -12.42 6.35 5.94
CA GLY A 162 -11.91 6.92 4.70
C GLY A 162 -10.75 6.09 4.17
N PHE A 163 -10.72 5.88 2.86
CA PHE A 163 -9.71 5.10 2.18
C PHE A 163 -9.52 5.57 0.75
N PHE A 164 -8.28 5.56 0.26
CA PHE A 164 -7.96 5.91 -1.12
C PHE A 164 -7.25 4.76 -1.81
N VAL A 165 -7.57 4.55 -3.08
CA VAL A 165 -6.89 3.58 -3.96
C VAL A 165 -6.70 4.17 -5.35
N ALA A 166 -5.49 4.03 -5.88
CA ALA A 166 -5.15 4.26 -7.28
C ALA A 166 -4.55 3.00 -7.89
N ARG A 167 -5.05 2.59 -9.06
CA ARG A 167 -4.47 1.52 -9.88
C ARG A 167 -3.70 2.16 -11.03
N LEU A 168 -2.41 1.82 -11.14
CA LEU A 168 -1.47 2.44 -12.08
C LEU A 168 -0.73 1.34 -12.82
N ILE A 169 -0.57 1.48 -14.15
CA ILE A 169 0.16 0.53 -15.00
C ILE A 169 1.51 1.13 -15.35
N LYS A 170 2.57 0.35 -15.21
CA LYS A 170 3.92 0.75 -15.59
C LYS A 170 4.08 0.71 -17.11
N ASN A 171 4.55 1.81 -17.68
CA ASN A 171 4.82 1.95 -19.11
C ASN A 171 5.95 1.06 -19.59
#